data_f251671288ae33a64c3db3aae8d233cb
#
_entry.id   f251671288ae33a64c3db3aae8d233cb
#
_cell.length_a   1.000
_cell.length_b   1.000
_cell.length_c   1.000
_cell.angle_alpha   90.00
_cell.angle_beta   90.00
_cell.angle_gamma   90.00
#
_symmetry.space_group_name_H-M   'P 1'
#
loop_
_entity.id
_entity.type
_entity.pdbx_description
1 polymer ?
#
loop_
_entity_poly.entity_id
_entity_poly.type
_entity_poly.pdbx_seq_one_letter_code
_entity_poly.pdbx_strand_id
1 'polypeptide(L)'
;MERIKFVTDSASDISLEEEAKYDIKVLNYKITVGDKGYLSRVDVNNEQYYEILEKCSELPKTSQIFTYEFVDVFEEAYRDGYTHVILTLINKEASATYSNAEAAIEEFYSEHPEAKQLLKITLIDSRSYSYGYGFPVIEGVKMADRGVPYDDIVCYMENWLKHLVVYFVPYSLKYAKKSGRIPGAVAVAGEALGIKPIMRIYDHAIGNSEMVRGEKKVVPKVVEKTMNEIIEGTPYVTVYGSDPKCADLINQAMTEAVGYPPVKAVQIGPIITSHSGPKVVGVIFQSKFAK
;
A
#
# COMPACT_ATOMS: atom_id res chain seq x y z
N MET A 1 10.79 28.89 5.23
CA MET A 1 9.68 28.26 4.50
C MET A 1 9.92 26.76 4.61
N GLU A 2 8.91 26.01 4.97
CA GLU A 2 9.01 24.56 5.08
C GLU A 2 9.28 23.94 3.70
N ARG A 3 10.30 23.08 3.62
CA ARG A 3 10.58 22.25 2.44
C ARG A 3 10.43 20.80 2.88
N ILE A 4 9.41 20.15 2.39
CA ILE A 4 9.03 18.81 2.84
C ILE A 4 9.41 17.80 1.74
N LYS A 5 10.20 16.76 2.07
CA LYS A 5 10.45 15.61 1.23
C LYS A 5 9.48 14.49 1.63
N PHE A 6 8.71 14.01 0.67
CA PHE A 6 7.85 12.85 0.86
C PHE A 6 8.56 11.59 0.41
N VAL A 7 8.59 10.60 1.29
CA VAL A 7 9.26 9.32 1.09
C VAL A 7 8.30 8.19 1.40
N THR A 8 8.32 7.15 0.58
CA THR A 8 7.54 5.93 0.81
C THR A 8 8.25 4.71 0.23
N ASP A 9 7.62 3.55 0.30
CA ASP A 9 8.14 2.32 -0.28
C ASP A 9 7.28 1.82 -1.45
N SER A 10 7.82 0.88 -2.24
CA SER A 10 7.16 0.40 -3.46
C SER A 10 5.94 -0.49 -3.24
N ALA A 11 5.61 -0.84 -1.99
CA ALA A 11 4.36 -1.51 -1.68
C ALA A 11 3.18 -0.54 -1.53
N SER A 12 3.42 0.79 -1.66
CA SER A 12 2.39 1.84 -1.73
C SER A 12 1.61 1.84 -3.05
N ASP A 13 2.12 1.14 -4.07
CA ASP A 13 1.59 1.11 -5.43
C ASP A 13 1.46 2.51 -6.10
N ILE A 14 2.25 3.50 -5.60
CA ILE A 14 2.47 4.76 -6.30
C ILE A 14 3.22 4.45 -7.59
N SER A 15 2.69 4.87 -8.73
CA SER A 15 3.30 4.61 -10.05
C SER A 15 4.57 5.44 -10.27
N LEU A 16 5.43 5.02 -11.22
CA LEU A 16 6.60 5.82 -11.63
C LEU A 16 6.21 7.21 -12.16
N GLU A 17 5.07 7.31 -12.81
CA GLU A 17 4.53 8.59 -13.29
C GLU A 17 4.15 9.51 -12.13
N GLU A 18 3.48 8.97 -11.09
CA GLU A 18 3.12 9.73 -9.89
C GLU A 18 4.35 10.12 -9.07
N GLU A 19 5.31 9.20 -8.92
CA GLU A 19 6.58 9.46 -8.26
C GLU A 19 7.29 10.67 -8.89
N ALA A 20 7.42 10.66 -10.22
CA ALA A 20 8.04 11.75 -10.97
C ALA A 20 7.22 13.06 -10.92
N LYS A 21 5.89 12.96 -11.04
CA LYS A 21 4.98 14.12 -11.06
C LYS A 21 4.97 14.87 -9.74
N TYR A 22 5.03 14.15 -8.64
CA TYR A 22 4.86 14.70 -7.29
C TYR A 22 6.19 14.79 -6.51
N ASP A 23 7.31 14.52 -7.14
CA ASP A 23 8.65 14.50 -6.51
C ASP A 23 8.68 13.66 -5.21
N ILE A 24 8.05 12.50 -5.25
CA ILE A 24 8.05 11.55 -4.13
C ILE A 24 9.24 10.61 -4.28
N LYS A 25 9.99 10.37 -3.23
CA LYS A 25 11.02 9.32 -3.21
C LYS A 25 10.37 7.99 -2.86
N VAL A 26 10.41 7.02 -3.77
CA VAL A 26 9.91 5.66 -3.52
C VAL A 26 11.08 4.68 -3.43
N LEU A 27 11.29 4.12 -2.25
CA LEU A 27 12.29 3.06 -2.03
C LEU A 27 11.73 1.71 -2.51
N ASN A 28 12.53 1.01 -3.31
CA ASN A 28 12.06 -0.18 -4.00
C ASN A 28 12.48 -1.46 -3.28
N TYR A 29 11.50 -2.32 -2.98
CA TYR A 29 11.75 -3.67 -2.47
C TYR A 29 12.45 -4.54 -3.51
N LYS A 30 13.30 -5.43 -3.02
CA LYS A 30 13.93 -6.49 -3.83
C LYS A 30 13.04 -7.74 -3.82
N ILE A 31 12.92 -8.38 -4.98
CA ILE A 31 12.12 -9.60 -5.18
C ILE A 31 13.03 -10.66 -5.76
N THR A 32 12.96 -11.86 -5.22
CA THR A 32 13.67 -13.04 -5.75
C THR A 32 12.66 -14.08 -6.23
N VAL A 33 12.81 -14.55 -7.47
CA VAL A 33 12.01 -15.62 -8.05
C VAL A 33 12.97 -16.69 -8.60
N GLY A 34 13.04 -17.86 -7.96
CA GLY A 34 14.11 -18.83 -8.22
C GLY A 34 15.48 -18.20 -7.99
N ASP A 35 16.34 -18.23 -9.00
CA ASP A 35 17.70 -17.65 -8.95
C ASP A 35 17.78 -16.20 -9.46
N LYS A 36 16.65 -15.59 -9.82
CA LYS A 36 16.62 -14.23 -10.37
C LYS A 36 16.17 -13.21 -9.33
N GLY A 37 16.95 -12.12 -9.24
CA GLY A 37 16.58 -10.93 -8.44
C GLY A 37 15.99 -9.84 -9.32
N TYR A 38 15.04 -9.10 -8.77
CA TYR A 38 14.40 -7.94 -9.42
C TYR A 38 14.24 -6.82 -8.40
N LEU A 39 14.46 -5.60 -8.84
CA LEU A 39 14.06 -4.40 -8.11
C LEU A 39 12.62 -4.06 -8.51
N SER A 40 11.73 -4.06 -7.55
CA SER A 40 10.29 -3.79 -7.79
C SER A 40 10.08 -2.49 -8.53
N ARG A 41 9.18 -2.47 -9.53
CA ARG A 41 8.82 -1.32 -10.37
C ARG A 41 9.92 -0.85 -11.34
N VAL A 42 11.20 -1.20 -11.10
CA VAL A 42 12.34 -0.76 -11.93
C VAL A 42 12.69 -1.84 -12.96
N ASP A 43 12.96 -3.06 -12.51
CA ASP A 43 13.36 -4.16 -13.40
C ASP A 43 12.15 -4.88 -14.03
N VAL A 44 10.98 -4.75 -13.40
CA VAL A 44 9.72 -5.37 -13.85
C VAL A 44 8.54 -4.43 -13.60
N ASN A 45 7.69 -4.26 -14.59
CA ASN A 45 6.37 -3.65 -14.41
C ASN A 45 5.35 -4.69 -13.92
N ASN A 46 4.11 -4.25 -13.67
CA ASN A 46 3.08 -5.13 -13.11
C ASN A 46 2.74 -6.30 -14.04
N GLU A 47 2.56 -6.05 -15.33
CA GLU A 47 2.21 -7.08 -16.34
C GLU A 47 3.31 -8.13 -16.46
N GLN A 48 4.55 -7.69 -16.59
CA GLN A 48 5.71 -8.59 -16.65
C GLN A 48 5.82 -9.44 -15.38
N TYR A 49 5.52 -8.83 -14.22
CA TYR A 49 5.57 -9.56 -12.96
C TYR A 49 4.45 -10.60 -12.83
N TYR A 50 3.24 -10.30 -13.32
CA TYR A 50 2.16 -11.28 -13.36
C TYR A 50 2.53 -12.48 -14.23
N GLU A 51 3.13 -12.26 -15.40
CA GLU A 51 3.61 -13.34 -16.25
C GLU A 51 4.71 -14.19 -15.58
N ILE A 52 5.62 -13.56 -14.83
CA ILE A 52 6.64 -14.27 -14.04
C ILE A 52 5.97 -15.17 -13.00
N LEU A 53 4.94 -14.65 -12.29
CA LEU A 53 4.21 -15.40 -11.28
C LEU A 53 3.45 -16.61 -11.83
N GLU A 54 2.88 -16.48 -13.02
CA GLU A 54 2.17 -17.58 -13.67
C GLU A 54 3.11 -18.73 -14.08
N LYS A 55 4.36 -18.39 -14.45
CA LYS A 55 5.38 -19.34 -14.95
C LYS A 55 6.28 -19.90 -13.84
N CYS A 56 6.29 -19.27 -12.65
CA CYS A 56 7.21 -19.66 -11.59
C CYS A 56 6.78 -20.97 -10.90
N SER A 57 7.76 -21.85 -10.67
CA SER A 57 7.59 -23.08 -9.88
C SER A 57 7.65 -22.82 -8.38
N GLU A 58 8.44 -21.83 -7.97
CA GLU A 58 8.60 -21.39 -6.59
C GLU A 58 7.95 -20.02 -6.38
N LEU A 59 7.37 -19.82 -5.20
CA LEU A 59 6.82 -18.51 -4.87
C LEU A 59 7.92 -17.47 -4.69
N PRO A 60 7.67 -16.22 -5.11
CA PRO A 60 8.61 -15.14 -4.91
C PRO A 60 8.89 -14.90 -3.43
N LYS A 61 10.09 -14.42 -3.14
CA LYS A 61 10.51 -13.89 -1.84
C LYS A 61 10.75 -12.39 -1.97
N THR A 62 10.26 -11.63 -1.02
CA THR A 62 10.52 -10.18 -0.94
C THR A 62 11.48 -9.90 0.21
N SER A 63 12.42 -8.98 0.02
CA SER A 63 13.36 -8.53 1.05
C SER A 63 13.00 -7.12 1.49
N GLN A 64 13.05 -6.83 2.79
CA GLN A 64 12.85 -5.49 3.34
C GLN A 64 13.85 -4.48 2.76
N ILE A 65 13.52 -3.20 2.86
CA ILE A 65 14.46 -2.09 2.61
C ILE A 65 15.43 -2.02 3.80
N PHE A 66 16.70 -1.86 3.50
CA PHE A 66 17.76 -1.88 4.52
C PHE A 66 17.98 -0.48 5.12
N THR A 67 18.55 -0.44 6.33
CA THR A 67 18.84 0.79 7.08
C THR A 67 19.63 1.80 6.26
N TYR A 68 20.71 1.39 5.58
CA TYR A 68 21.55 2.28 4.79
C TYR A 68 20.79 2.99 3.65
N GLU A 69 19.75 2.33 3.05
CA GLU A 69 18.95 2.93 1.98
C GLU A 69 18.12 4.11 2.50
N PHE A 70 17.73 4.10 3.77
CA PHE A 70 17.07 5.23 4.43
C PHE A 70 18.06 6.32 4.85
N VAL A 71 19.24 5.94 5.38
CA VAL A 71 20.30 6.89 5.71
C VAL A 71 20.67 7.71 4.48
N ASP A 72 20.87 7.07 3.32
CA ASP A 72 21.15 7.76 2.05
C ASP A 72 20.08 8.82 1.71
N VAL A 73 18.79 8.50 1.95
CA VAL A 73 17.67 9.44 1.71
C VAL A 73 17.73 10.62 2.67
N PHE A 74 18.06 10.42 3.94
CA PHE A 74 18.15 11.49 4.92
C PHE A 74 19.35 12.39 4.66
N GLU A 75 20.49 11.83 4.27
CA GLU A 75 21.69 12.54 3.84
C GLU A 75 21.39 13.43 2.61
N GLU A 76 20.69 12.86 1.60
CA GLU A 76 20.27 13.60 0.42
C GLU A 76 19.36 14.77 0.81
N ALA A 77 18.35 14.51 1.63
CA ALA A 77 17.41 15.54 2.07
C ALA A 77 18.10 16.65 2.90
N TYR A 78 19.00 16.27 3.79
CA TYR A 78 19.76 17.22 4.59
C TYR A 78 20.67 18.11 3.74
N ARG A 79 21.47 17.49 2.86
CA ARG A 79 22.35 18.21 1.90
C ARG A 79 21.57 19.15 0.99
N ASP A 80 20.38 18.75 0.53
CA ASP A 80 19.56 19.55 -0.38
C ASP A 80 18.73 20.61 0.34
N GLY A 81 18.86 20.72 1.67
CA GLY A 81 18.25 21.77 2.49
C GLY A 81 16.74 21.59 2.68
N TYR A 82 16.24 20.36 2.69
CA TYR A 82 14.89 20.08 3.20
C TYR A 82 14.85 20.35 4.70
N THR A 83 13.69 20.81 5.18
CA THR A 83 13.46 21.06 6.60
C THR A 83 12.67 19.93 7.26
N HIS A 84 11.96 19.15 6.44
CA HIS A 84 11.12 18.04 6.89
C HIS A 84 11.19 16.85 5.93
N VAL A 85 11.15 15.64 6.49
CA VAL A 85 10.92 14.41 5.76
C VAL A 85 9.66 13.76 6.35
N ILE A 86 8.69 13.41 5.51
CA ILE A 86 7.55 12.56 5.88
C ILE A 86 7.77 11.20 5.22
N LEU A 87 8.10 10.21 6.04
CA LEU A 87 8.37 8.84 5.61
C LEU A 87 7.18 7.96 6.00
N THR A 88 6.39 7.52 5.02
CA THR A 88 5.22 6.65 5.23
C THR A 88 5.47 5.28 4.65
N LEU A 89 5.47 4.24 5.49
CA LEU A 89 5.85 2.88 5.11
C LEU A 89 4.71 1.89 5.29
N ILE A 90 4.84 0.75 4.60
CA ILE A 90 3.95 -0.40 4.76
C ILE A 90 3.78 -0.78 6.24
N ASN A 91 2.65 -1.40 6.57
CA ASN A 91 2.36 -1.99 7.89
C ASN A 91 3.61 -2.61 8.55
N LYS A 92 4.02 -2.08 9.69
CA LYS A 92 5.22 -2.51 10.44
C LYS A 92 5.18 -3.97 10.89
N GLU A 93 3.98 -4.55 11.06
CA GLU A 93 3.83 -5.96 11.41
C GLU A 93 4.06 -6.90 10.21
N ALA A 94 4.05 -6.37 8.98
CA ALA A 94 4.24 -7.15 7.77
C ALA A 94 5.70 -7.19 7.29
N SER A 95 6.52 -6.20 7.67
CA SER A 95 7.88 -6.03 7.16
C SER A 95 8.79 -5.36 8.18
N ALA A 96 10.03 -5.82 8.29
CA ALA A 96 11.07 -5.15 9.08
C ALA A 96 11.54 -3.81 8.47
N THR A 97 10.97 -3.38 7.35
CA THR A 97 11.28 -2.09 6.71
C THR A 97 11.08 -0.91 7.66
N TYR A 98 10.00 -0.95 8.46
CA TYR A 98 9.71 0.10 9.44
C TYR A 98 10.80 0.18 10.53
N SER A 99 11.18 -0.94 11.14
CA SER A 99 12.24 -0.97 12.17
C SER A 99 13.61 -0.60 11.61
N ASN A 100 13.89 -0.91 10.33
CA ASN A 100 15.11 -0.45 9.67
C ASN A 100 15.11 1.07 9.46
N ALA A 101 13.96 1.67 9.19
CA ALA A 101 13.82 3.13 9.11
C ALA A 101 13.98 3.79 10.48
N GLU A 102 13.46 3.21 11.57
CA GLU A 102 13.71 3.68 12.94
C GLU A 102 15.22 3.69 13.25
N ALA A 103 15.91 2.58 12.97
CA ALA A 103 17.36 2.49 13.15
C ALA A 103 18.13 3.52 12.30
N ALA A 104 17.69 3.76 11.06
CA ALA A 104 18.31 4.76 10.18
C ALA A 104 18.16 6.20 10.70
N ILE A 105 17.01 6.53 11.31
CA ILE A 105 16.80 7.85 11.93
C ILE A 105 17.76 8.04 13.12
N GLU A 106 17.94 7.00 13.94
CA GLU A 106 18.89 7.05 15.08
C GLU A 106 20.33 7.19 14.59
N GLU A 107 20.72 6.39 13.57
CA GLU A 107 22.06 6.44 12.96
C GLU A 107 22.34 7.82 12.37
N PHE A 108 21.46 8.34 11.51
CA PHE A 108 21.59 9.66 10.89
C PHE A 108 21.76 10.78 11.92
N TYR A 109 20.92 10.84 12.94
CA TYR A 109 21.04 11.86 13.97
C TYR A 109 22.22 11.66 14.93
N SER A 110 22.79 10.46 15.01
CA SER A 110 24.03 10.19 15.74
C SER A 110 25.24 10.73 14.99
N GLU A 111 25.23 10.60 13.65
CA GLU A 111 26.29 11.11 12.77
C GLU A 111 26.17 12.61 12.53
N HIS A 112 24.97 13.17 12.55
CA HIS A 112 24.66 14.58 12.36
C HIS A 112 23.84 15.17 13.52
N PRO A 113 24.43 15.38 14.72
CA PRO A 113 23.69 15.90 15.88
C PRO A 113 23.01 17.26 15.64
N GLU A 114 23.63 18.12 14.82
CA GLU A 114 23.11 19.42 14.44
C GLU A 114 21.86 19.34 13.56
N ALA A 115 21.72 18.24 12.79
CA ALA A 115 20.56 18.02 11.93
C ALA A 115 19.24 17.90 12.72
N LYS A 116 19.28 17.56 14.02
CA LYS A 116 18.08 17.52 14.87
C LYS A 116 17.31 18.84 14.94
N GLN A 117 17.99 19.95 14.70
CA GLN A 117 17.40 21.30 14.69
C GLN A 117 17.05 21.80 13.28
N LEU A 118 17.55 21.11 12.24
CA LEU A 118 17.48 21.57 10.85
C LEU A 118 16.58 20.72 9.98
N LEU A 119 16.51 19.41 10.24
CA LEU A 119 15.71 18.45 9.48
C LEU A 119 14.87 17.61 10.44
N LYS A 120 13.56 17.78 10.44
CA LYS A 120 12.61 16.96 11.20
C LYS A 120 12.19 15.77 10.36
N ILE A 121 12.44 14.55 10.83
CA ILE A 121 12.03 13.30 10.18
C ILE A 121 10.83 12.73 10.92
N THR A 122 9.69 12.57 10.23
CA THR A 122 8.50 11.90 10.75
C THR A 122 8.29 10.58 10.05
N LEU A 123 8.32 9.50 10.83
CA LEU A 123 8.06 8.14 10.38
C LEU A 123 6.62 7.75 10.70
N ILE A 124 5.84 7.44 9.67
CA ILE A 124 4.43 7.06 9.77
C ILE A 124 4.28 5.58 9.43
N ASP A 125 3.75 4.80 10.36
CA ASP A 125 3.30 3.45 10.09
C ASP A 125 1.92 3.48 9.43
N SER A 126 1.85 2.98 8.20
CA SER A 126 0.57 2.98 7.47
C SER A 126 -0.49 2.05 8.06
N ARG A 127 -0.08 1.07 8.84
CA ARG A 127 -0.95 -0.01 9.34
C ARG A 127 -1.71 -0.75 8.23
N SER A 128 -1.32 -0.54 6.98
CA SER A 128 -2.06 -0.97 5.79
C SER A 128 -1.12 -1.33 4.63
N TYR A 129 -1.69 -1.44 3.44
CA TYR A 129 -1.04 -1.95 2.23
C TYR A 129 -1.49 -1.18 1.00
N SER A 130 -0.71 -1.28 -0.08
CA SER A 130 -1.05 -0.75 -1.40
C SER A 130 -1.36 0.76 -1.38
N TYR A 131 -2.19 1.21 -2.28
CA TYR A 131 -2.58 2.62 -2.38
C TYR A 131 -3.40 3.13 -1.17
N GLY A 132 -3.68 2.27 -0.18
CA GLY A 132 -4.26 2.67 1.10
C GLY A 132 -3.40 3.72 1.80
N TYR A 133 -2.07 3.58 1.71
CA TYR A 133 -1.15 4.60 2.18
C TYR A 133 -0.49 5.41 1.04
N GLY A 134 -0.52 4.92 -0.20
CA GLY A 134 -0.10 5.71 -1.34
C GLY A 134 -0.97 6.95 -1.55
N PHE A 135 -2.29 6.83 -1.34
CA PHE A 135 -3.22 7.95 -1.50
C PHE A 135 -2.92 9.13 -0.56
N PRO A 136 -2.79 8.97 0.77
CA PRO A 136 -2.51 10.11 1.66
C PRO A 136 -1.11 10.70 1.43
N VAL A 137 -0.13 9.93 0.91
CA VAL A 137 1.16 10.49 0.50
C VAL A 137 0.97 11.47 -0.67
N ILE A 138 0.23 11.09 -1.71
CA ILE A 138 -0.10 11.97 -2.85
C ILE A 138 -0.87 13.21 -2.38
N GLU A 139 -1.87 13.05 -1.53
CA GLU A 139 -2.65 14.18 -1.01
C GLU A 139 -1.79 15.09 -0.13
N GLY A 140 -0.88 14.53 0.67
CA GLY A 140 0.08 15.30 1.47
C GLY A 140 0.96 16.20 0.61
N VAL A 141 1.49 15.69 -0.52
CA VAL A 141 2.24 16.53 -1.48
C VAL A 141 1.36 17.67 -2.02
N LYS A 142 0.14 17.36 -2.46
CA LYS A 142 -0.79 18.39 -2.95
C LYS A 142 -1.15 19.43 -1.88
N MET A 143 -1.19 19.04 -0.62
CA MET A 143 -1.38 19.98 0.51
C MET A 143 -0.15 20.88 0.68
N ALA A 144 1.06 20.33 0.64
CA ALA A 144 2.31 21.07 0.71
C ALA A 144 2.43 22.10 -0.44
N ASP A 145 2.06 21.70 -1.67
CA ASP A 145 2.04 22.59 -2.85
C ASP A 145 1.07 23.76 -2.68
N ARG A 146 0.00 23.58 -1.90
CA ARG A 146 -0.95 24.64 -1.54
C ARG A 146 -0.52 25.47 -0.33
N GLY A 147 0.66 25.20 0.25
CA GLY A 147 1.18 25.90 1.40
C GLY A 147 0.56 25.52 2.74
N VAL A 148 -0.06 24.33 2.84
CA VAL A 148 -0.56 23.81 4.12
C VAL A 148 0.63 23.49 5.03
N PRO A 149 0.59 23.90 6.31
CA PRO A 149 1.66 23.63 7.27
C PRO A 149 1.95 22.14 7.45
N TYR A 150 3.21 21.82 7.68
CA TYR A 150 3.69 20.45 7.87
C TYR A 150 2.88 19.66 8.92
N ASP A 151 2.62 20.24 10.09
CA ASP A 151 1.90 19.53 11.16
C ASP A 151 0.46 19.20 10.76
N ASP A 152 -0.20 20.05 9.98
CA ASP A 152 -1.56 19.79 9.45
C ASP A 152 -1.54 18.67 8.40
N ILE A 153 -0.48 18.60 7.58
CA ILE A 153 -0.30 17.52 6.61
C ILE A 153 -0.12 16.19 7.34
N VAL A 154 0.75 16.13 8.34
CA VAL A 154 0.96 14.91 9.14
C VAL A 154 -0.34 14.49 9.81
N CYS A 155 -1.06 15.42 10.43
CA CYS A 155 -2.35 15.16 11.07
C CYS A 155 -3.37 14.58 10.07
N TYR A 156 -3.47 15.16 8.87
CA TYR A 156 -4.32 14.63 7.80
C TYR A 156 -3.97 13.19 7.42
N MET A 157 -2.67 12.92 7.19
CA MET A 157 -2.19 11.59 6.78
C MET A 157 -2.47 10.55 7.86
N GLU A 158 -2.17 10.85 9.13
CA GLU A 158 -2.43 9.96 10.26
C GLU A 158 -3.94 9.72 10.46
N ASN A 159 -4.76 10.77 10.33
CA ASN A 159 -6.21 10.64 10.42
C ASN A 159 -6.79 9.79 9.29
N TRP A 160 -6.29 9.94 8.06
CA TRP A 160 -6.66 9.05 6.95
C TRP A 160 -6.36 7.59 7.29
N LEU A 161 -5.13 7.30 7.71
CA LEU A 161 -4.66 5.95 8.03
C LEU A 161 -5.42 5.33 9.20
N LYS A 162 -5.80 6.12 10.19
CA LYS A 162 -6.60 5.68 11.33
C LYS A 162 -7.99 5.18 10.93
N HIS A 163 -8.62 5.79 9.93
CA HIS A 163 -9.98 5.44 9.47
C HIS A 163 -9.96 4.51 8.24
N LEU A 164 -8.77 4.14 7.78
CA LEU A 164 -8.60 3.35 6.57
C LEU A 164 -9.05 1.91 6.75
N VAL A 165 -9.92 1.46 5.86
CA VAL A 165 -10.31 0.05 5.70
C VAL A 165 -10.11 -0.38 4.25
N VAL A 166 -9.64 -1.61 4.06
CA VAL A 166 -9.56 -2.25 2.76
C VAL A 166 -10.39 -3.52 2.78
N TYR A 167 -11.33 -3.65 1.85
CA TYR A 167 -11.91 -4.92 1.49
C TYR A 167 -11.28 -5.43 0.21
N PHE A 168 -10.76 -6.65 0.22
CA PHE A 168 -10.20 -7.27 -0.98
C PHE A 168 -10.50 -8.75 -1.03
N VAL A 169 -10.50 -9.30 -2.25
CA VAL A 169 -10.71 -10.73 -2.50
C VAL A 169 -9.55 -11.28 -3.32
N PRO A 170 -8.69 -12.11 -2.74
CA PRO A 170 -7.73 -12.89 -3.51
C PRO A 170 -8.46 -14.06 -4.18
N TYR A 171 -8.33 -14.19 -5.49
CA TYR A 171 -8.99 -15.27 -6.22
C TYR A 171 -8.29 -16.62 -6.07
N SER A 172 -7.02 -16.62 -5.64
CA SER A 172 -6.28 -17.80 -5.21
C SER A 172 -5.63 -17.56 -3.85
N LEU A 173 -5.79 -18.52 -2.95
CA LEU A 173 -5.17 -18.50 -1.63
C LEU A 173 -3.77 -19.12 -1.59
N LYS A 174 -3.29 -19.67 -2.72
CA LYS A 174 -1.96 -20.30 -2.82
C LYS A 174 -0.85 -19.38 -2.31
N TYR A 175 -0.86 -18.11 -2.78
CA TYR A 175 0.13 -17.10 -2.42
C TYR A 175 -0.02 -16.66 -0.96
N ALA A 176 -1.23 -16.31 -0.58
CA ALA A 176 -1.56 -15.84 0.76
C ALA A 176 -1.17 -16.84 1.86
N LYS A 177 -1.50 -18.14 1.65
CA LYS A 177 -1.18 -19.23 2.60
C LYS A 177 0.31 -19.44 2.78
N LYS A 178 1.10 -19.40 1.69
CA LYS A 178 2.54 -19.66 1.73
C LYS A 178 3.35 -18.44 2.18
N SER A 179 2.87 -17.24 1.93
CA SER A 179 3.59 -16.02 2.30
C SER A 179 3.62 -15.74 3.80
N GLY A 180 2.60 -16.22 4.54
CA GLY A 180 2.44 -15.97 5.97
C GLY A 180 2.05 -14.53 6.33
N ARG A 181 1.84 -13.63 5.34
CA ARG A 181 1.47 -12.21 5.56
C ARG A 181 -0.04 -11.98 5.56
N ILE A 182 -0.82 -13.00 5.23
CA ILE A 182 -2.28 -12.98 5.30
C ILE A 182 -2.76 -14.12 6.21
N PRO A 183 -2.67 -13.99 7.53
CA PRO A 183 -2.97 -15.08 8.48
C PRO A 183 -4.39 -15.65 8.31
N GLY A 184 -5.37 -14.80 8.05
CA GLY A 184 -6.75 -15.19 7.82
C GLY A 184 -6.96 -16.12 6.60
N ALA A 185 -6.04 -16.12 5.64
CA ALA A 185 -6.13 -17.01 4.48
C ALA A 185 -5.87 -18.49 4.84
N VAL A 186 -5.09 -18.75 5.90
CA VAL A 186 -4.76 -20.10 6.35
C VAL A 186 -6.02 -20.82 6.89
N ALA A 187 -6.91 -20.08 7.54
CA ALA A 187 -8.14 -20.60 8.12
C ALA A 187 -9.21 -20.96 7.06
N VAL A 188 -9.02 -20.51 5.81
CA VAL A 188 -9.98 -20.75 4.73
C VAL A 188 -9.74 -22.14 4.11
N ALA A 189 -10.53 -23.12 4.52
CA ALA A 189 -10.59 -24.41 3.87
C ALA A 189 -11.63 -24.32 2.73
N GLY A 190 -11.23 -24.16 1.47
CA GLY A 190 -12.28 -24.09 0.47
C GLY A 190 -11.95 -23.74 -0.97
N GLU A 191 -10.71 -23.74 -1.40
CA GLU A 191 -10.38 -23.53 -2.84
C GLU A 191 -11.11 -24.55 -3.75
N ALA A 192 -11.33 -25.76 -3.27
CA ALA A 192 -12.00 -26.84 -4.02
C ALA A 192 -13.51 -26.60 -4.28
N LEU A 193 -14.14 -25.60 -3.65
CA LEU A 193 -15.60 -25.40 -3.71
C LEU A 193 -16.00 -24.06 -4.38
N GLY A 194 -15.07 -23.35 -5.02
CA GLY A 194 -15.36 -22.04 -5.63
C GLY A 194 -15.72 -20.96 -4.61
N ILE A 195 -15.24 -21.12 -3.37
CA ILE A 195 -15.42 -20.15 -2.29
C ILE A 195 -14.29 -19.13 -2.32
N LYS A 196 -14.65 -17.85 -2.26
CA LYS A 196 -13.73 -16.73 -2.23
C LYS A 196 -13.90 -15.97 -0.91
N PRO A 197 -12.83 -15.79 -0.11
CA PRO A 197 -12.90 -14.98 1.11
C PRO A 197 -12.86 -13.49 0.77
N ILE A 198 -13.75 -12.72 1.36
CA ILE A 198 -13.59 -11.27 1.44
C ILE A 198 -12.71 -10.99 2.65
N MET A 199 -11.50 -10.52 2.40
CA MET A 199 -10.56 -10.13 3.43
C MET A 199 -10.77 -8.68 3.81
N ARG A 200 -10.62 -8.37 5.09
CA ARG A 200 -10.66 -6.99 5.63
C ARG A 200 -9.30 -6.65 6.23
N ILE A 201 -8.74 -5.54 5.80
CA ILE A 201 -7.56 -4.93 6.43
C ILE A 201 -8.04 -3.73 7.24
N TYR A 202 -7.66 -3.70 8.49
CA TYR A 202 -7.87 -2.58 9.40
C TYR A 202 -6.88 -2.65 10.55
N ASP A 203 -6.25 -1.54 10.87
CA ASP A 203 -5.33 -1.37 12.02
C ASP A 203 -4.37 -2.57 12.19
N HIS A 204 -3.46 -2.75 11.24
CA HIS A 204 -2.49 -3.85 11.11
C HIS A 204 -3.09 -5.21 10.72
N ALA A 205 -4.29 -5.51 11.17
CA ALA A 205 -4.87 -6.85 11.05
C ALA A 205 -5.43 -7.13 9.66
N ILE A 206 -5.18 -8.35 9.16
CA ILE A 206 -5.85 -8.91 7.99
C ILE A 206 -6.72 -10.08 8.45
N GLY A 207 -8.03 -9.91 8.38
CA GLY A 207 -9.01 -10.90 8.78
C GLY A 207 -9.94 -11.33 7.64
N ASN A 208 -10.53 -12.53 7.79
CA ASN A 208 -11.64 -12.95 6.93
C ASN A 208 -12.93 -12.26 7.41
N SER A 209 -13.56 -11.50 6.52
CA SER A 209 -14.80 -10.79 6.82
C SER A 209 -16.03 -11.60 6.42
N GLU A 210 -15.96 -12.29 5.28
CA GLU A 210 -17.06 -13.12 4.77
C GLU A 210 -16.59 -14.11 3.71
N MET A 211 -17.34 -15.17 3.50
CA MET A 211 -17.08 -16.18 2.48
C MET A 211 -18.14 -16.09 1.37
N VAL A 212 -17.71 -15.91 0.13
CA VAL A 212 -18.60 -15.80 -1.03
C VAL A 212 -18.44 -17.00 -1.94
N ARG A 213 -19.54 -17.64 -2.30
CA ARG A 213 -19.54 -18.75 -3.25
C ARG A 213 -19.86 -18.25 -4.66
N GLY A 214 -18.91 -18.46 -5.59
CA GLY A 214 -19.03 -18.10 -7.00
C GLY A 214 -18.50 -16.69 -7.30
N GLU A 215 -17.69 -16.58 -8.35
CA GLU A 215 -16.98 -15.33 -8.73
C GLU A 215 -17.93 -14.16 -9.04
N LYS A 216 -19.09 -14.43 -9.65
CA LYS A 216 -20.06 -13.38 -10.00
C LYS A 216 -20.63 -12.64 -8.78
N LYS A 217 -20.58 -13.24 -7.59
CA LYS A 217 -21.07 -12.63 -6.36
C LYS A 217 -20.02 -11.81 -5.61
N VAL A 218 -18.75 -11.88 -6.03
CA VAL A 218 -17.63 -11.23 -5.34
C VAL A 218 -17.81 -9.71 -5.34
N VAL A 219 -17.91 -9.10 -6.52
CA VAL A 219 -18.02 -7.63 -6.65
C VAL A 219 -19.28 -7.10 -5.94
N PRO A 220 -20.49 -7.63 -6.18
CA PRO A 220 -21.68 -7.17 -5.45
C PRO A 220 -21.53 -7.22 -3.93
N LYS A 221 -20.86 -8.26 -3.41
CA LYS A 221 -20.71 -8.43 -1.97
C LYS A 221 -19.64 -7.47 -1.37
N VAL A 222 -18.55 -7.22 -2.10
CA VAL A 222 -17.57 -6.20 -1.70
C VAL A 222 -18.22 -4.82 -1.67
N VAL A 223 -19.03 -4.47 -2.65
CA VAL A 223 -19.79 -3.21 -2.70
C VAL A 223 -20.74 -3.10 -1.51
N GLU A 224 -21.57 -4.12 -1.26
CA GLU A 224 -22.50 -4.16 -0.10
C GLU A 224 -21.75 -3.88 1.22
N LYS A 225 -20.62 -4.57 1.44
CA LYS A 225 -19.83 -4.39 2.66
C LYS A 225 -19.25 -2.99 2.77
N THR A 226 -18.73 -2.47 1.66
CA THR A 226 -18.17 -1.10 1.63
C THR A 226 -19.27 -0.08 1.94
N MET A 227 -20.46 -0.18 1.33
CA MET A 227 -21.58 0.72 1.56
C MET A 227 -22.07 0.72 3.01
N ASN A 228 -21.96 -0.40 3.70
CA ASN A 228 -22.31 -0.49 5.11
C ASN A 228 -21.34 0.27 6.03
N GLU A 229 -20.09 0.49 5.59
CA GLU A 229 -19.03 1.06 6.42
C GLU A 229 -18.51 2.42 5.95
N ILE A 230 -18.55 2.73 4.66
CA ILE A 230 -17.97 3.94 4.10
C ILE A 230 -18.54 5.22 4.73
N ILE A 231 -17.68 6.19 4.99
CA ILE A 231 -18.09 7.54 5.33
C ILE A 231 -18.56 8.22 4.04
N GLU A 232 -19.83 8.66 4.03
CA GLU A 232 -20.42 9.29 2.85
C GLU A 232 -19.66 10.56 2.45
N GLY A 233 -19.47 10.74 1.14
CA GLY A 233 -18.76 11.90 0.59
C GLY A 233 -17.23 11.81 0.68
N THR A 234 -16.65 10.76 1.29
CA THR A 234 -15.19 10.60 1.34
C THR A 234 -14.64 9.94 0.05
N PRO A 235 -13.41 10.28 -0.35
CA PRO A 235 -12.78 9.62 -1.50
C PRO A 235 -12.56 8.12 -1.21
N TYR A 236 -12.65 7.31 -2.28
CA TYR A 236 -12.30 5.90 -2.24
C TYR A 236 -11.49 5.51 -3.46
N VAL A 237 -10.77 4.40 -3.35
CA VAL A 237 -9.91 3.83 -4.41
C VAL A 237 -10.34 2.40 -4.65
N THR A 238 -10.37 1.98 -5.91
CA THR A 238 -10.53 0.57 -6.27
C THR A 238 -9.18 -0.05 -6.58
N VAL A 239 -9.01 -1.32 -6.25
CA VAL A 239 -7.79 -2.07 -6.56
C VAL A 239 -8.11 -3.32 -7.35
N TYR A 240 -7.24 -3.65 -8.29
CA TYR A 240 -7.34 -4.85 -9.11
C TYR A 240 -5.95 -5.44 -9.40
N GLY A 241 -5.93 -6.69 -9.84
CA GLY A 241 -4.70 -7.39 -10.20
C GLY A 241 -4.52 -7.53 -11.71
N SER A 242 -4.21 -8.76 -12.16
CA SER A 242 -3.91 -9.08 -13.57
C SER A 242 -5.11 -9.06 -14.53
N ASP A 243 -6.34 -8.99 -14.02
CA ASP A 243 -7.57 -9.01 -14.86
C ASP A 243 -8.22 -7.63 -14.90
N PRO A 244 -8.04 -6.83 -15.99
CA PRO A 244 -8.63 -5.50 -16.14
C PRO A 244 -10.16 -5.49 -16.07
N LYS A 245 -10.83 -6.60 -16.44
CA LYS A 245 -12.29 -6.69 -16.33
C LYS A 245 -12.77 -6.59 -14.88
N CYS A 246 -11.93 -7.02 -13.93
CA CYS A 246 -12.24 -6.83 -12.53
C CYS A 246 -12.25 -5.34 -12.13
N ALA A 247 -11.37 -4.52 -12.74
CA ALA A 247 -11.36 -3.07 -12.52
C ALA A 247 -12.65 -2.43 -13.05
N ASP A 248 -13.06 -2.75 -14.27
CA ASP A 248 -14.28 -2.21 -14.86
C ASP A 248 -15.51 -2.55 -14.03
N LEU A 249 -15.64 -3.82 -13.62
CA LEU A 249 -16.75 -4.29 -12.82
C LEU A 249 -16.84 -3.62 -11.45
N ILE A 250 -15.71 -3.50 -10.72
CA ILE A 250 -15.74 -2.88 -9.38
C ILE A 250 -15.93 -1.37 -9.47
N ASN A 251 -15.35 -0.71 -10.48
CA ASN A 251 -15.49 0.73 -10.69
C ASN A 251 -16.95 1.09 -11.01
N GLN A 252 -17.56 0.36 -11.92
CA GLN A 252 -18.97 0.57 -12.27
C GLN A 252 -19.87 0.34 -11.05
N ALA A 253 -19.75 -0.81 -10.41
CA ALA A 253 -20.60 -1.17 -9.27
C ALA A 253 -20.45 -0.21 -8.08
N MET A 254 -19.22 0.23 -7.77
CA MET A 254 -18.97 1.21 -6.73
C MET A 254 -19.52 2.59 -7.11
N THR A 255 -19.31 3.05 -8.36
CA THR A 255 -19.84 4.34 -8.83
C THR A 255 -21.36 4.39 -8.75
N GLU A 256 -22.04 3.31 -9.16
CA GLU A 256 -23.49 3.19 -9.07
C GLU A 256 -23.98 3.22 -7.60
N ALA A 257 -23.26 2.56 -6.70
CA ALA A 257 -23.65 2.45 -5.30
C ALA A 257 -23.39 3.74 -4.49
N VAL A 258 -22.21 4.38 -4.72
CA VAL A 258 -21.76 5.57 -3.96
C VAL A 258 -22.28 6.87 -4.57
N GLY A 259 -22.53 6.88 -5.91
CA GLY A 259 -23.00 8.06 -6.64
C GLY A 259 -21.88 8.92 -7.25
N TYR A 260 -20.60 8.53 -7.07
CA TYR A 260 -19.44 9.19 -7.68
C TYR A 260 -18.33 8.15 -7.97
N PRO A 261 -17.44 8.42 -8.95
CA PRO A 261 -16.39 7.47 -9.34
C PRO A 261 -15.28 7.40 -8.25
N PRO A 262 -14.48 6.30 -8.24
CA PRO A 262 -13.27 6.24 -7.45
C PRO A 262 -12.28 7.34 -7.86
N VAL A 263 -11.50 7.83 -6.93
CA VAL A 263 -10.42 8.79 -7.25
C VAL A 263 -9.36 8.16 -8.15
N LYS A 264 -9.21 6.84 -8.06
CA LYS A 264 -8.32 6.05 -8.90
C LYS A 264 -8.69 4.57 -8.87
N ALA A 265 -8.48 3.88 -10.00
CA ALA A 265 -8.40 2.43 -10.06
C ALA A 265 -6.92 2.04 -10.11
N VAL A 266 -6.44 1.31 -9.10
CA VAL A 266 -5.03 0.99 -8.94
C VAL A 266 -4.78 -0.49 -9.25
N GLN A 267 -3.86 -0.75 -10.15
CA GLN A 267 -3.34 -2.08 -10.36
C GLN A 267 -2.29 -2.39 -9.31
N ILE A 268 -2.48 -3.46 -8.53
CA ILE A 268 -1.52 -3.81 -7.48
C ILE A 268 -0.17 -4.21 -8.06
N GLY A 269 0.89 -3.70 -7.43
CA GLY A 269 2.26 -3.91 -7.86
C GLY A 269 2.87 -5.23 -7.38
N PRO A 270 4.13 -5.47 -7.75
CA PRO A 270 4.83 -6.74 -7.52
C PRO A 270 4.88 -7.18 -6.04
N ILE A 271 5.03 -6.24 -5.11
CA ILE A 271 5.15 -6.57 -3.68
C ILE A 271 3.84 -7.12 -3.13
N ILE A 272 2.75 -6.42 -3.36
CA ILE A 272 1.42 -6.86 -2.91
C ILE A 272 1.03 -8.17 -3.60
N THR A 273 1.25 -8.26 -4.92
CA THR A 273 0.95 -9.43 -5.73
C THR A 273 1.72 -10.68 -5.28
N SER A 274 2.97 -10.56 -4.83
CA SER A 274 3.76 -11.67 -4.29
C SER A 274 3.05 -12.39 -3.14
N HIS A 275 2.22 -11.68 -2.39
CA HIS A 275 1.52 -12.20 -1.20
C HIS A 275 0.03 -12.46 -1.44
N SER A 276 -0.64 -11.65 -2.25
CA SER A 276 -2.08 -11.80 -2.54
C SER A 276 -2.36 -12.72 -3.74
N GLY A 277 -1.39 -12.89 -4.61
CA GLY A 277 -1.55 -13.48 -5.93
C GLY A 277 -1.97 -12.46 -7.00
N PRO A 278 -1.88 -12.84 -8.28
CA PRO A 278 -2.08 -11.90 -9.39
C PRO A 278 -3.54 -11.47 -9.59
N LYS A 279 -4.53 -12.34 -9.33
CA LYS A 279 -5.93 -12.00 -9.51
C LYS A 279 -6.55 -11.58 -8.17
N VAL A 280 -6.83 -10.28 -8.05
CA VAL A 280 -7.44 -9.65 -6.87
C VAL A 280 -8.39 -8.56 -7.30
N VAL A 281 -9.38 -8.25 -6.47
CA VAL A 281 -10.25 -7.08 -6.58
C VAL A 281 -10.55 -6.55 -5.19
N GLY A 282 -10.68 -5.22 -5.04
CA GLY A 282 -10.96 -4.65 -3.72
C GLY A 282 -11.29 -3.17 -3.75
N VAL A 283 -11.60 -2.63 -2.58
CA VAL A 283 -11.92 -1.22 -2.35
C VAL A 283 -11.18 -0.75 -1.10
N ILE A 284 -10.58 0.42 -1.20
CA ILE A 284 -9.89 1.16 -0.14
C ILE A 284 -10.75 2.38 0.18
N PHE A 285 -11.12 2.57 1.44
CA PHE A 285 -12.04 3.62 1.83
C PHE A 285 -11.90 4.00 3.31
N GLN A 286 -12.47 5.14 3.71
CA GLN A 286 -12.58 5.52 5.10
C GLN A 286 -13.85 4.96 5.73
N SER A 287 -13.71 4.26 6.86
CA SER A 287 -14.82 3.61 7.57
C SER A 287 -15.30 4.44 8.75
N LYS A 288 -16.64 4.58 8.86
CA LYS A 288 -17.30 5.20 10.03
C LYS A 288 -17.18 4.37 11.32
N PHE A 289 -16.73 3.12 11.22
CA PHE A 289 -16.53 2.23 12.37
C PHE A 289 -15.07 2.07 12.78
N ALA A 290 -14.14 2.70 12.06
CA ALA A 290 -12.75 2.79 12.47
C ALA A 290 -12.65 3.74 13.68
N LYS A 291 -12.00 3.27 14.77
CA LYS A 291 -11.87 4.03 16.04
C LYS A 291 -10.43 4.48 16.27
#